data_c9d6fccf81085861450aa21c46d1aee4
#
_entry.id   c9d6fccf81085861450aa21c46d1aee4
#
_cell.length_a   1.000
_cell.length_b   1.000
_cell.length_c   1.000
_cell.angle_alpha   90.00
_cell.angle_beta   90.00
_cell.angle_gamma   90.00
#
_symmetry.space_group_name_H-M   'P 1'
#
loop_
_entity.id
_entity.type
_entity.pdbx_description
1 polymer ?
#
loop_
_entity_poly.entity_id
_entity_poly.type
_entity_poly.pdbx_seq_one_letter_code
_entity_poly.pdbx_strand_id
1 'polypeptide(L)'
;LAYICFFAAIALVPQMQEQKTLFYILGSLILLNTIGVEWLYKGLEEYSYITIRSLIFKVIVLICIVTMIQKESDYVLYGALFIMAQVGSNIVNFLHLHKIIIIKPVGGYHFKRHLKPIMSFFAMSIATTIYTSVDTTMIRFMKGYAENSFYSQSVKIKTALVNVVTALGAVLLPRASYYLEKGLEDEFLRISRKALHFIFVAAIPLSLYFMLAAKPSILFLFGD
;
A
#
# COMPACT_ATOMS: atom_id res chain seq x y z
N LEU A 1 -14.90 -14.20 -2.19
CA LEU A 1 -15.12 -13.72 -3.56
C LEU A 1 -13.77 -13.39 -4.22
N ALA A 2 -12.91 -12.51 -3.64
CA ALA A 2 -11.61 -12.14 -4.22
C ALA A 2 -10.72 -13.36 -4.53
N TYR A 3 -10.62 -14.33 -3.64
CA TYR A 3 -9.88 -15.55 -3.89
C TYR A 3 -10.46 -16.39 -5.04
N ILE A 4 -11.79 -16.49 -5.12
CA ILE A 4 -12.43 -17.23 -6.22
C ILE A 4 -12.07 -16.59 -7.55
N CYS A 5 -12.20 -15.25 -7.66
CA CYS A 5 -11.81 -14.53 -8.86
C CYS A 5 -10.32 -14.67 -9.19
N PHE A 6 -9.46 -14.65 -8.16
CA PHE A 6 -8.01 -14.78 -8.33
C PHE A 6 -7.61 -16.18 -8.84
N PHE A 7 -8.13 -17.24 -8.22
CA PHE A 7 -7.85 -18.61 -8.67
C PHE A 7 -8.47 -18.90 -10.04
N ALA A 8 -9.65 -18.37 -10.32
CA ALA A 8 -10.24 -18.46 -11.66
C ALA A 8 -9.36 -17.75 -12.71
N ALA A 9 -8.81 -16.57 -12.39
CA ALA A 9 -7.89 -15.89 -13.28
C ALA A 9 -6.62 -16.71 -13.55
N ILE A 10 -6.01 -17.32 -12.52
CA ILE A 10 -4.84 -18.20 -12.69
C ILE A 10 -5.18 -19.41 -13.57
N ALA A 11 -6.39 -19.97 -13.45
CA ALA A 11 -6.81 -21.12 -14.23
C ALA A 11 -7.12 -20.79 -15.68
N LEU A 12 -7.67 -19.61 -15.95
CA LEU A 12 -8.15 -19.20 -17.28
C LEU A 12 -7.11 -18.48 -18.12
N VAL A 13 -6.10 -17.83 -17.49
CA VAL A 13 -5.10 -17.04 -18.22
C VAL A 13 -3.81 -17.83 -18.40
N PRO A 14 -3.45 -18.25 -19.65
CA PRO A 14 -2.27 -19.10 -19.90
C PRO A 14 -0.96 -18.47 -19.38
N GLN A 15 -0.79 -17.17 -19.53
CA GLN A 15 0.40 -16.44 -19.07
C GLN A 15 0.59 -16.51 -17.55
N MET A 16 -0.49 -16.69 -16.77
CA MET A 16 -0.41 -16.85 -15.33
C MET A 16 -0.07 -18.29 -14.93
N GLN A 17 -0.39 -19.28 -15.78
CA GLN A 17 -0.07 -20.68 -15.55
C GLN A 17 1.43 -20.97 -15.66
N GLU A 18 2.16 -20.27 -16.51
CA GLU A 18 3.62 -20.42 -16.64
C GLU A 18 4.34 -20.12 -15.31
N GLN A 19 3.83 -19.19 -14.53
CA GLN A 19 4.43 -18.77 -13.26
C GLN A 19 3.48 -18.98 -12.06
N LYS A 20 2.68 -20.03 -12.09
CA LYS A 20 1.64 -20.30 -11.08
C LYS A 20 2.16 -20.27 -9.64
N THR A 21 3.37 -20.73 -9.38
CA THR A 21 3.98 -20.72 -8.04
C THR A 21 4.14 -19.30 -7.52
N LEU A 22 4.62 -18.39 -8.37
CA LEU A 22 4.74 -16.97 -8.00
C LEU A 22 3.36 -16.35 -7.73
N PHE A 23 2.36 -16.64 -8.57
CA PHE A 23 1.00 -16.13 -8.36
C PHE A 23 0.35 -16.68 -7.10
N TYR A 24 0.58 -17.95 -6.74
CA TYR A 24 0.08 -18.48 -5.46
C TYR A 24 0.70 -17.79 -4.26
N ILE A 25 2.00 -17.49 -4.32
CA ILE A 25 2.69 -16.70 -3.28
C ILE A 25 2.09 -15.31 -3.21
N LEU A 26 1.93 -14.62 -4.35
CA LEU A 26 1.32 -13.29 -4.41
C LEU A 26 -0.13 -13.28 -3.90
N GLY A 27 -0.88 -14.37 -4.09
CA GLY A 27 -2.23 -14.54 -3.54
C GLY A 27 -2.29 -14.50 -2.02
N SER A 28 -1.23 -14.88 -1.32
CA SER A 28 -1.16 -14.77 0.14
C SER A 28 -1.30 -13.33 0.65
N LEU A 29 -0.99 -12.34 -0.19
CA LEU A 29 -1.15 -10.91 0.12
C LEU A 29 -2.61 -10.57 0.46
N ILE A 30 -3.57 -11.17 -0.25
CA ILE A 30 -5.01 -10.95 0.00
C ILE A 30 -5.38 -11.40 1.41
N LEU A 31 -4.92 -12.59 1.81
CA LEU A 31 -5.19 -13.14 3.15
C LEU A 31 -4.49 -12.33 4.23
N LEU A 32 -3.18 -12.14 4.11
CA LEU A 32 -2.36 -11.45 5.12
C LEU A 32 -2.78 -9.99 5.31
N ASN A 33 -3.24 -9.33 4.23
CA ASN A 33 -3.77 -7.97 4.33
C ASN A 33 -5.12 -7.94 5.07
N THR A 34 -5.95 -8.95 4.85
CA THR A 34 -7.27 -9.05 5.51
C THR A 34 -7.14 -9.32 6.99
N ILE A 35 -6.28 -10.26 7.40
CA ILE A 35 -6.10 -10.62 8.82
C ILE A 35 -5.28 -9.59 9.61
N GLY A 36 -4.54 -8.72 8.93
CA GLY A 36 -3.66 -7.75 9.58
C GLY A 36 -4.38 -6.66 10.36
N VAL A 37 -5.67 -6.45 10.11
CA VAL A 37 -6.55 -5.47 10.79
C VAL A 37 -5.89 -4.11 11.07
N GLU A 38 -5.01 -3.67 10.17
CA GLU A 38 -4.22 -2.44 10.36
C GLU A 38 -5.10 -1.20 10.54
N TRP A 39 -6.32 -1.22 9.98
CA TRP A 39 -7.31 -0.17 10.14
C TRP A 39 -7.70 0.04 11.62
N LEU A 40 -7.74 -1.03 12.44
CA LEU A 40 -8.05 -0.94 13.87
C LEU A 40 -6.95 -0.20 14.62
N TYR A 41 -5.68 -0.56 14.40
CA TYR A 41 -4.54 0.12 15.02
C TYR A 41 -4.45 1.59 14.62
N LYS A 42 -4.75 1.91 13.36
CA LYS A 42 -4.84 3.30 12.87
C LYS A 42 -5.98 4.06 13.55
N GLY A 43 -7.14 3.42 13.74
CA GLY A 43 -8.27 3.99 14.46
C GLY A 43 -8.00 4.25 15.94
N LEU A 44 -7.15 3.43 16.56
CA LEU A 44 -6.69 3.60 17.94
C LEU A 44 -5.48 4.56 18.06
N GLU A 45 -5.03 5.14 16.96
CA GLU A 45 -3.85 6.02 16.87
C GLU A 45 -2.52 5.35 17.32
N GLU A 46 -2.46 4.00 17.29
CA GLU A 46 -1.28 3.20 17.67
C GLU A 46 -0.21 3.18 16.55
N TYR A 47 0.12 4.35 16.03
CA TYR A 47 1.05 4.51 14.90
C TYR A 47 2.47 4.06 15.23
N SER A 48 2.94 4.30 16.46
CA SER A 48 4.28 3.89 16.88
C SER A 48 4.45 2.38 16.78
N TYR A 49 3.46 1.61 17.25
CA TYR A 49 3.48 0.15 17.16
C TYR A 49 3.52 -0.34 15.71
N ILE A 50 2.62 0.18 14.84
CA ILE A 50 2.56 -0.24 13.44
C ILE A 50 3.88 0.11 12.72
N THR A 51 4.42 1.29 12.97
CA THR A 51 5.62 1.80 12.31
C THR A 51 6.85 0.97 12.69
N ILE A 52 7.12 0.80 13.99
CA ILE A 52 8.29 0.06 14.47
C ILE A 52 8.25 -1.37 13.95
N ARG A 53 7.11 -2.04 14.10
CA ARG A 53 6.92 -3.40 13.64
C ARG A 53 7.17 -3.53 12.12
N SER A 54 6.53 -2.67 11.31
CA SER A 54 6.68 -2.74 9.85
C SER A 54 8.11 -2.41 9.41
N LEU A 55 8.80 -1.52 10.12
CA LEU A 55 10.19 -1.19 9.87
C LEU A 55 11.11 -2.39 10.14
N ILE A 56 10.92 -3.07 11.26
CA ILE A 56 11.68 -4.28 11.60
C ILE A 56 11.54 -5.33 10.49
N PHE A 57 10.32 -5.61 10.03
CA PHE A 57 10.09 -6.56 8.92
C PHE A 57 10.78 -6.13 7.63
N LYS A 58 10.71 -4.84 7.28
CA LYS A 58 11.39 -4.32 6.08
C LYS A 58 12.91 -4.44 6.16
N VAL A 59 13.50 -4.17 7.32
CA VAL A 59 14.94 -4.32 7.54
C VAL A 59 15.36 -5.79 7.43
N ILE A 60 14.64 -6.69 8.10
CA ILE A 60 14.89 -8.14 8.00
C ILE A 60 14.82 -8.60 6.54
N VAL A 61 13.77 -8.23 5.82
CA VAL A 61 13.60 -8.62 4.42
C VAL A 61 14.69 -8.01 3.54
N LEU A 62 15.10 -6.77 3.78
CA LEU A 62 16.23 -6.16 3.06
C LEU A 62 17.51 -6.98 3.23
N ILE A 63 17.84 -7.38 4.45
CA ILE A 63 18.99 -8.24 4.74
C ILE A 63 18.84 -9.59 3.99
N CYS A 64 17.66 -10.21 4.05
CA CYS A 64 17.39 -11.46 3.34
C CYS A 64 17.55 -11.30 1.82
N ILE A 65 17.06 -10.22 1.21
CA ILE A 65 17.23 -9.96 -0.22
C ILE A 65 18.70 -9.88 -0.58
N VAL A 66 19.49 -9.07 0.14
CA VAL A 66 20.91 -8.88 -0.14
C VAL A 66 21.73 -10.17 0.03
N THR A 67 21.36 -11.03 0.99
CA THR A 67 22.12 -12.25 1.30
C THR A 67 21.67 -13.47 0.51
N MET A 68 20.38 -13.58 0.17
CA MET A 68 19.79 -14.80 -0.39
C MET A 68 19.53 -14.71 -1.89
N ILE A 69 19.31 -13.51 -2.44
CA ILE A 69 19.03 -13.34 -3.87
C ILE A 69 20.36 -13.11 -4.60
N GLN A 70 20.84 -14.12 -5.30
CA GLN A 70 22.11 -14.08 -6.03
C GLN A 70 21.97 -14.42 -7.50
N LYS A 71 20.89 -15.06 -7.92
CA LYS A 71 20.68 -15.54 -9.28
C LYS A 71 19.31 -15.12 -9.80
N GLU A 72 19.19 -15.03 -11.11
CA GLU A 72 17.90 -14.75 -11.77
C GLU A 72 16.83 -15.81 -11.46
N SER A 73 17.24 -17.07 -11.21
CA SER A 73 16.34 -18.15 -10.82
C SER A 73 15.63 -17.93 -9.48
N ASP A 74 16.16 -17.02 -8.64
CA ASP A 74 15.65 -16.79 -7.28
C ASP A 74 14.41 -15.86 -7.26
N TYR A 75 13.80 -15.59 -8.43
CA TYR A 75 12.64 -14.69 -8.56
C TYR A 75 11.44 -15.11 -7.71
N VAL A 76 11.24 -16.41 -7.50
CA VAL A 76 10.17 -16.94 -6.64
C VAL A 76 10.45 -16.58 -5.17
N LEU A 77 11.69 -16.75 -4.71
CA LEU A 77 12.13 -16.35 -3.38
C LEU A 77 12.00 -14.84 -3.20
N TYR A 78 12.40 -14.05 -4.22
CA TYR A 78 12.21 -12.61 -4.21
C TYR A 78 10.72 -12.23 -4.07
N GLY A 79 9.83 -12.92 -4.78
CA GLY A 79 8.38 -12.74 -4.64
C GLY A 79 7.87 -13.02 -3.22
N ALA A 80 8.35 -14.08 -2.59
CA ALA A 80 8.01 -14.40 -1.20
C ALA A 80 8.53 -13.33 -0.21
N LEU A 81 9.78 -12.91 -0.35
CA LEU A 81 10.35 -11.84 0.46
C LEU A 81 9.63 -10.49 0.24
N PHE A 82 9.22 -10.20 -1.00
CA PHE A 82 8.42 -9.02 -1.29
C PHE A 82 7.09 -9.01 -0.53
N ILE A 83 6.38 -10.15 -0.49
CA ILE A 83 5.15 -10.30 0.30
C ILE A 83 5.44 -10.13 1.80
N MET A 84 6.52 -10.72 2.29
CA MET A 84 6.91 -10.56 3.70
C MET A 84 7.21 -9.11 4.06
N ALA A 85 7.83 -8.34 3.16
CA ALA A 85 8.07 -6.90 3.35
C ALA A 85 6.78 -6.09 3.41
N GLN A 86 5.79 -6.46 2.58
CA GLN A 86 4.53 -5.72 2.47
C GLN A 86 3.55 -6.05 3.60
N VAL A 87 3.34 -7.31 3.86
CA VAL A 87 2.26 -7.75 4.75
C VAL A 87 2.67 -8.78 5.81
N GLY A 88 3.93 -9.23 5.82
CA GLY A 88 4.40 -10.24 6.79
C GLY A 88 4.22 -9.78 8.24
N SER A 89 4.42 -8.50 8.50
CA SER A 89 4.17 -7.91 9.82
C SER A 89 2.70 -7.98 10.26
N ASN A 90 1.75 -8.21 9.35
CA ASN A 90 0.33 -8.36 9.68
C ASN A 90 0.03 -9.63 10.48
N ILE A 91 0.87 -10.64 10.38
CA ILE A 91 0.79 -11.85 11.22
C ILE A 91 0.97 -11.46 12.69
N VAL A 92 1.93 -10.60 12.98
CA VAL A 92 2.17 -10.09 14.35
C VAL A 92 1.00 -9.25 14.84
N ASN A 93 0.38 -8.45 13.96
CA ASN A 93 -0.85 -7.73 14.30
C ASN A 93 -1.95 -8.69 14.74
N PHE A 94 -2.18 -9.73 13.97
CA PHE A 94 -3.20 -10.71 14.28
C PHE A 94 -2.95 -11.41 15.62
N LEU A 95 -1.70 -11.78 15.89
CA LEU A 95 -1.32 -12.38 17.17
C LEU A 95 -1.46 -11.41 18.34
N HIS A 96 -1.24 -10.12 18.12
CA HIS A 96 -1.38 -9.11 19.17
C HIS A 96 -2.84 -8.66 19.39
N LEU A 97 -3.72 -8.93 18.43
CA LEU A 97 -5.12 -8.49 18.41
C LEU A 97 -5.89 -8.90 19.69
N HIS A 98 -5.63 -10.10 20.22
CA HIS A 98 -6.29 -10.61 21.42
C HIS A 98 -6.03 -9.77 22.69
N LYS A 99 -5.00 -8.92 22.69
CA LYS A 99 -4.70 -8.00 23.80
C LYS A 99 -5.54 -6.72 23.72
N ILE A 100 -6.07 -6.39 22.55
CA ILE A 100 -6.79 -5.14 22.29
C ILE A 100 -8.30 -5.38 22.30
N ILE A 101 -8.74 -6.51 21.75
CA ILE A 101 -10.16 -6.83 21.65
C ILE A 101 -10.48 -8.19 22.25
N ILE A 102 -11.70 -8.30 22.74
CA ILE A 102 -12.26 -9.59 23.18
C ILE A 102 -12.97 -10.22 21.98
N ILE A 103 -12.41 -11.30 21.44
CA ILE A 103 -13.01 -12.03 20.32
C ILE A 103 -14.12 -12.94 20.86
N LYS A 104 -15.31 -12.36 21.06
CA LYS A 104 -16.53 -13.11 21.40
C LYS A 104 -17.60 -12.84 20.37
N PRO A 105 -18.38 -13.84 19.93
CA PRO A 105 -19.53 -13.62 19.08
C PRO A 105 -20.58 -12.83 19.85
N VAL A 106 -20.85 -11.61 19.42
CA VAL A 106 -21.77 -10.69 20.12
C VAL A 106 -23.22 -10.90 19.65
N GLY A 107 -23.44 -11.50 18.48
CA GLY A 107 -24.76 -11.63 17.86
C GLY A 107 -25.28 -10.29 17.32
N GLY A 108 -26.43 -10.33 16.62
CA GLY A 108 -27.10 -9.10 16.12
C GLY A 108 -26.34 -8.35 15.04
N TYR A 109 -25.56 -9.04 14.22
CA TYR A 109 -24.76 -8.42 13.15
C TYR A 109 -25.65 -7.79 12.07
N HIS A 110 -25.67 -6.47 11.97
CA HIS A 110 -26.43 -5.74 10.96
C HIS A 110 -25.61 -5.51 9.68
N PHE A 111 -25.25 -6.57 8.95
CA PHE A 111 -24.40 -6.51 7.75
C PHE A 111 -24.90 -5.52 6.70
N LYS A 112 -26.23 -5.41 6.51
CA LYS A 112 -26.83 -4.50 5.52
C LYS A 112 -26.48 -3.03 5.77
N ARG A 113 -26.29 -2.61 7.03
CA ARG A 113 -25.91 -1.24 7.40
C ARG A 113 -24.52 -0.88 6.86
N HIS A 114 -23.62 -1.86 6.81
CA HIS A 114 -22.24 -1.66 6.37
C HIS A 114 -22.07 -1.78 4.85
N LEU A 115 -23.05 -2.35 4.15
CA LEU A 115 -22.91 -2.63 2.72
C LEU A 115 -22.80 -1.35 1.89
N LYS A 116 -23.60 -0.33 2.16
CA LYS A 116 -23.58 0.94 1.42
C LYS A 116 -22.24 1.67 1.54
N PRO A 117 -21.67 1.90 2.75
CA PRO A 117 -20.32 2.46 2.88
C PRO A 117 -19.23 1.61 2.19
N ILE A 118 -19.28 0.29 2.36
CA ILE A 118 -18.32 -0.63 1.72
C ILE A 118 -18.34 -0.49 0.20
N MET A 119 -19.54 -0.46 -0.41
CA MET A 119 -19.66 -0.30 -1.86
C MET A 119 -19.16 1.05 -2.36
N SER A 120 -19.33 2.12 -1.59
CA SER A 120 -18.79 3.44 -1.93
C SER A 120 -17.26 3.43 -1.92
N PHE A 121 -16.62 2.91 -0.86
CA PHE A 121 -15.17 2.78 -0.79
C PHE A 121 -14.61 1.81 -1.85
N PHE A 122 -15.32 0.74 -2.14
CA PHE A 122 -14.95 -0.20 -3.19
C PHE A 122 -14.94 0.47 -4.58
N ALA A 123 -15.99 1.24 -4.91
CA ALA A 123 -16.05 1.99 -6.15
C ALA A 123 -14.93 3.03 -6.27
N MET A 124 -14.63 3.76 -5.19
CA MET A 124 -13.49 4.69 -5.13
C MET A 124 -12.16 3.95 -5.36
N SER A 125 -11.96 2.81 -4.70
CA SER A 125 -10.73 2.02 -4.84
C SER A 125 -10.55 1.49 -6.26
N ILE A 126 -11.62 1.00 -6.90
CA ILE A 126 -11.57 0.58 -8.30
C ILE A 126 -11.22 1.77 -9.20
N ALA A 127 -11.90 2.89 -9.07
CA ALA A 127 -11.64 4.08 -9.88
C ALA A 127 -10.17 4.55 -9.73
N THR A 128 -9.65 4.58 -8.50
CA THR A 128 -8.27 4.93 -8.22
C THR A 128 -7.29 3.92 -8.84
N THR A 129 -7.57 2.63 -8.71
CA THR A 129 -6.71 1.57 -9.29
C THR A 129 -6.68 1.65 -10.81
N ILE A 130 -7.83 1.85 -11.45
CA ILE A 130 -7.91 2.06 -12.91
C ILE A 130 -7.08 3.29 -13.27
N TYR A 131 -7.31 4.42 -12.63
CA TYR A 131 -6.60 5.67 -12.89
C TYR A 131 -5.08 5.53 -12.75
N THR A 132 -4.60 4.79 -11.75
CA THR A 132 -3.16 4.67 -11.47
C THR A 132 -2.45 3.57 -12.25
N SER A 133 -3.17 2.60 -12.80
CA SER A 133 -2.58 1.39 -13.40
C SER A 133 -2.82 1.26 -14.90
N VAL A 134 -3.80 1.98 -15.45
CA VAL A 134 -4.13 1.88 -16.89
C VAL A 134 -2.97 2.37 -17.75
N ASP A 135 -2.31 3.46 -17.38
CA ASP A 135 -1.19 4.02 -18.14
C ASP A 135 -0.07 2.99 -18.33
N THR A 136 0.33 2.32 -17.24
CA THR A 136 1.36 1.28 -17.26
C THR A 136 0.94 0.11 -18.17
N THR A 137 -0.32 -0.31 -18.06
CA THR A 137 -0.86 -1.40 -18.87
C THR A 137 -0.90 -1.03 -20.35
N MET A 138 -1.36 0.17 -20.69
CA MET A 138 -1.42 0.66 -22.07
C MET A 138 -0.03 0.78 -22.68
N ILE A 139 0.95 1.36 -21.97
CA ILE A 139 2.33 1.47 -22.47
C ILE A 139 2.91 0.09 -22.74
N ARG A 140 2.68 -0.88 -21.87
CA ARG A 140 3.14 -2.25 -22.08
C ARG A 140 2.59 -2.89 -23.34
N PHE A 141 1.29 -2.70 -23.64
CA PHE A 141 0.67 -3.23 -24.85
C PHE A 141 1.07 -2.49 -26.12
N MET A 142 1.28 -1.18 -26.03
CA MET A 142 1.58 -0.35 -27.21
C MET A 142 3.07 -0.28 -27.56
N LYS A 143 3.96 -0.29 -26.58
CA LYS A 143 5.40 -0.04 -26.72
C LYS A 143 6.29 -1.19 -26.27
N GLY A 144 5.75 -2.15 -25.52
CA GLY A 144 6.48 -3.30 -25.04
C GLY A 144 7.08 -3.14 -23.65
N TYR A 145 7.95 -4.09 -23.28
CA TYR A 145 8.45 -4.22 -21.90
C TYR A 145 9.46 -3.15 -21.50
N ALA A 146 10.36 -2.74 -22.42
CA ALA A 146 11.45 -1.81 -22.11
C ALA A 146 10.90 -0.43 -21.73
N GLU A 147 10.06 0.16 -22.58
CA GLU A 147 9.45 1.47 -22.33
C GLU A 147 8.54 1.44 -21.12
N ASN A 148 7.81 0.34 -20.92
CA ASN A 148 7.01 0.16 -19.71
C ASN A 148 7.87 0.11 -18.45
N SER A 149 9.07 -0.47 -18.53
CA SER A 149 10.01 -0.50 -17.40
C SER A 149 10.45 0.90 -17.01
N PHE A 150 10.88 1.73 -17.97
CA PHE A 150 11.27 3.12 -17.72
C PHE A 150 10.14 3.95 -17.13
N TYR A 151 8.93 3.82 -17.70
CA TYR A 151 7.76 4.50 -17.17
C TYR A 151 7.43 4.08 -15.73
N SER A 152 7.46 2.77 -15.45
CA SER A 152 7.17 2.21 -14.14
C SER A 152 8.17 2.68 -13.07
N GLN A 153 9.46 2.82 -13.41
CA GLN A 153 10.47 3.36 -12.50
C GLN A 153 10.19 4.85 -12.19
N SER A 154 9.84 5.64 -13.20
CA SER A 154 9.46 7.04 -13.00
C SER A 154 8.22 7.19 -12.11
N VAL A 155 7.22 6.32 -12.30
CA VAL A 155 6.02 6.26 -11.45
C VAL A 155 6.36 5.86 -10.01
N LYS A 156 7.32 4.94 -9.79
CA LYS A 156 7.77 4.58 -8.43
C LYS A 156 8.39 5.77 -7.70
N ILE A 157 9.25 6.54 -8.36
CA ILE A 157 9.85 7.75 -7.79
C ILE A 157 8.75 8.75 -7.43
N LYS A 158 7.88 9.08 -8.39
CA LYS A 158 6.72 9.97 -8.16
C LYS A 158 5.91 9.49 -6.95
N THR A 159 5.58 8.21 -6.88
CA THR A 159 4.76 7.65 -5.79
C THR A 159 5.48 7.74 -4.44
N ALA A 160 6.78 7.50 -4.38
CA ALA A 160 7.56 7.66 -3.16
C ALA A 160 7.49 9.10 -2.64
N LEU A 161 7.62 10.10 -3.52
CA LEU A 161 7.52 11.52 -3.17
C LEU A 161 6.10 11.89 -2.71
N VAL A 162 5.09 11.46 -3.44
CA VAL A 162 3.69 11.69 -3.06
C VAL A 162 3.40 11.08 -1.70
N ASN A 163 3.93 9.88 -1.40
CA ASN A 163 3.75 9.22 -0.10
C ASN A 163 4.34 10.05 1.05
N VAL A 164 5.49 10.70 0.86
CA VAL A 164 6.06 11.60 1.87
C VAL A 164 5.12 12.75 2.17
N VAL A 165 4.58 13.37 1.12
CA VAL A 165 3.66 14.52 1.24
C VAL A 165 2.32 14.11 1.86
N THR A 166 1.79 12.95 1.48
CA THR A 166 0.46 12.47 1.92
C THR A 166 0.47 11.70 3.25
N ALA A 167 1.65 11.31 3.76
CA ALA A 167 1.77 10.56 5.01
C ALA A 167 1.10 11.28 6.19
N LEU A 168 1.18 12.59 6.25
CA LEU A 168 0.53 13.39 7.29
C LEU A 168 -0.99 13.25 7.25
N GLY A 169 -1.58 13.18 6.06
CA GLY A 169 -3.03 13.01 5.89
C GLY A 169 -3.54 11.71 6.51
N ALA A 170 -2.80 10.61 6.35
CA ALA A 170 -3.16 9.33 6.93
C ALA A 170 -3.21 9.35 8.47
N VAL A 171 -2.29 10.08 9.10
CA VAL A 171 -2.23 10.24 10.57
C VAL A 171 -3.31 11.20 11.07
N LEU A 172 -3.63 12.24 10.31
CA LEU A 172 -4.62 13.24 10.72
C LEU A 172 -6.07 12.80 10.51
N LEU A 173 -6.32 11.83 9.65
CA LEU A 173 -7.69 11.38 9.31
C LEU A 173 -8.52 10.94 10.52
N PRO A 174 -8.04 10.07 11.44
CA PRO A 174 -8.81 9.69 12.62
C PRO A 174 -9.10 10.88 13.54
N ARG A 175 -8.11 11.75 13.72
CA ARG A 175 -8.25 12.95 14.55
C ARG A 175 -9.23 13.96 13.96
N ALA A 176 -9.21 14.16 12.63
CA ALA A 176 -10.16 14.99 11.92
C ALA A 176 -11.60 14.47 12.06
N SER A 177 -11.78 13.15 11.91
CA SER A 177 -13.07 12.50 12.09
C SER A 177 -13.61 12.67 13.52
N TYR A 178 -12.74 12.52 14.52
CA TYR A 178 -13.10 12.74 15.92
C TYR A 178 -13.58 14.18 16.19
N TYR A 179 -12.88 15.20 15.66
CA TYR A 179 -13.27 16.59 15.85
C TYR A 179 -14.61 16.92 15.19
N LEU A 180 -14.85 16.39 13.98
CA LEU A 180 -16.14 16.54 13.29
C LEU A 180 -17.27 15.87 14.06
N GLU A 181 -17.07 14.67 14.57
CA GLU A 181 -18.09 13.96 15.37
C GLU A 181 -18.45 14.69 16.66
N LYS A 182 -17.45 15.36 17.29
CA LYS A 182 -17.64 16.15 18.50
C LYS A 182 -18.13 17.59 18.25
N GLY A 183 -18.31 18.01 17.00
CA GLY A 183 -18.71 19.36 16.66
C GLY A 183 -17.61 20.43 16.93
N LEU A 184 -16.35 20.01 17.05
CA LEU A 184 -15.20 20.88 17.29
C LEU A 184 -14.64 21.44 15.98
N GLU A 185 -15.43 22.28 15.30
CA GLU A 185 -15.11 22.78 13.96
C GLU A 185 -13.81 23.61 13.94
N ASP A 186 -13.54 24.41 14.95
CA ASP A 186 -12.31 25.22 15.03
C ASP A 186 -11.05 24.36 15.08
N GLU A 187 -11.09 23.26 15.85
CA GLU A 187 -10.00 22.30 15.93
C GLU A 187 -9.81 21.55 14.61
N PHE A 188 -10.89 21.16 13.96
CA PHE A 188 -10.85 20.56 12.63
C PHE A 188 -10.22 21.49 11.61
N LEU A 189 -10.64 22.75 11.57
CA LEU A 189 -10.07 23.77 10.66
C LEU A 189 -8.59 24.02 10.96
N ARG A 190 -8.21 24.05 12.25
CA ARG A 190 -6.82 24.25 12.67
C ARG A 190 -5.90 23.15 12.17
N ILE A 191 -6.29 21.85 12.33
CA ILE A 191 -5.45 20.75 11.86
C ILE A 191 -5.44 20.67 10.33
N SER A 192 -6.55 20.97 9.67
CA SER A 192 -6.65 20.99 8.21
C SER A 192 -5.73 22.07 7.60
N ARG A 193 -5.69 23.26 8.17
CA ARG A 193 -4.76 24.33 7.76
C ARG A 193 -3.30 23.93 7.95
N LYS A 194 -2.97 23.29 9.07
CA LYS A 194 -1.60 22.77 9.33
C LYS A 194 -1.22 21.69 8.31
N ALA A 195 -2.14 20.78 7.98
CA ALA A 195 -1.92 19.77 6.97
C ALA A 195 -1.66 20.38 5.59
N LEU A 196 -2.50 21.33 5.16
CA LEU A 196 -2.31 22.04 3.89
C LEU A 196 -0.99 22.79 3.85
N HIS A 197 -0.64 23.52 4.92
CA HIS A 197 0.64 24.21 5.00
C HIS A 197 1.82 23.24 4.84
N PHE A 198 1.80 22.12 5.55
CA PHE A 198 2.84 21.09 5.41
C PHE A 198 2.93 20.55 3.98
N ILE A 199 1.79 20.27 3.35
CA ILE A 199 1.74 19.80 1.96
C ILE A 199 2.41 20.79 1.02
N PHE A 200 2.10 22.09 1.11
CA PHE A 200 2.71 23.12 0.27
C PHE A 200 4.21 23.26 0.52
N VAL A 201 4.62 23.31 1.80
CA VAL A 201 6.04 23.43 2.19
C VAL A 201 6.86 22.23 1.72
N ALA A 202 6.28 21.02 1.69
CA ALA A 202 6.97 19.83 1.21
C ALA A 202 6.90 19.67 -0.32
N ALA A 203 5.73 19.91 -0.92
CA ALA A 203 5.52 19.65 -2.34
C ALA A 203 6.24 20.64 -3.25
N ILE A 204 6.29 21.94 -2.89
CA ILE A 204 6.91 22.95 -3.74
C ILE A 204 8.41 22.72 -3.93
N PRO A 205 9.25 22.54 -2.87
CA PRO A 205 10.66 22.26 -3.05
C PRO A 205 10.94 20.96 -3.77
N LEU A 206 10.16 19.87 -3.48
CA LEU A 206 10.30 18.60 -4.15
C LEU A 206 9.99 18.71 -5.65
N SER A 207 8.93 19.41 -6.01
CA SER A 207 8.58 19.62 -7.42
C SER A 207 9.66 20.42 -8.16
N LEU A 208 10.17 21.49 -7.56
CA LEU A 208 11.25 22.29 -8.13
C LEU A 208 12.52 21.46 -8.29
N TYR A 209 12.89 20.69 -7.28
CA TYR A 209 14.07 19.81 -7.35
C TYR A 209 13.97 18.84 -8.53
N PHE A 210 12.84 18.13 -8.69
CA PHE A 210 12.68 17.16 -9.77
C PHE A 210 12.48 17.80 -11.14
N MET A 211 11.98 19.03 -11.24
CA MET A 211 12.00 19.77 -12.50
C MET A 211 13.43 20.08 -12.97
N LEU A 212 14.32 20.43 -12.05
CA LEU A 212 15.70 20.81 -12.37
C LEU A 212 16.67 19.64 -12.42
N ALA A 213 16.48 18.63 -11.57
CA ALA A 213 17.41 17.53 -11.35
C ALA A 213 16.86 16.16 -11.76
N ALA A 214 15.84 16.09 -12.64
CA ALA A 214 15.24 14.80 -13.04
C ALA A 214 16.27 13.86 -13.66
N LYS A 215 17.03 14.32 -14.66
CA LYS A 215 18.03 13.51 -15.35
C LYS A 215 19.12 13.00 -14.41
N PRO A 216 19.84 13.85 -13.66
CA PRO A 216 20.86 13.36 -12.72
C PRO A 216 20.31 12.45 -11.63
N SER A 217 19.06 12.66 -11.17
CA SER A 217 18.43 11.78 -10.19
C SER A 217 18.19 10.38 -10.73
N ILE A 218 17.72 10.26 -11.99
CA ILE A 218 17.50 8.97 -12.63
C ILE A 218 18.82 8.23 -12.86
N LEU A 219 19.84 8.92 -13.37
CA LEU A 219 21.16 8.34 -13.57
C LEU A 219 21.79 7.85 -12.25
N PHE A 220 21.62 8.61 -11.18
CA PHE A 220 22.11 8.21 -9.85
C PHE A 220 21.42 6.97 -9.29
N LEU A 221 20.11 6.85 -9.49
CA LEU A 221 19.31 5.76 -8.91
C LEU A 221 19.34 4.47 -9.73
N PHE A 222 19.47 4.56 -11.04
CA PHE A 222 19.32 3.42 -11.95
C PHE A 222 20.53 3.17 -12.85
N GLY A 223 21.51 4.05 -12.84
CA GLY A 223 22.66 4.00 -13.73
C GLY A 223 22.34 4.48 -15.16
N ASP A 224 23.30 4.24 -16.05
CA ASP A 224 23.17 4.53 -17.49
C ASP A 224 22.33 3.48 -18.21
#